data_b74b065488e447f83ab35c4714282447
#
_entry.id   b74b065488e447f83ab35c4714282447
#
_cell.length_a   1.000
_cell.length_b   1.000
_cell.length_c   1.000
_cell.angle_alpha   90.00
_cell.angle_beta   90.00
_cell.angle_gamma   90.00
#
_symmetry.space_group_name_H-M   'P 1'
#
loop_
_entity.id
_entity.type
_entity.pdbx_description
1 polymer ?
#
loop_
_entity_poly.entity_id
_entity_poly.type
_entity_poly.pdbx_seq_one_letter_code
_entity_poly.pdbx_strand_id
1 'polypeptide(L)'
;HAMNPVRLQIRSMLTLQPSPTGFRALLKVDPGFMLFPDHFPGRPVLPGICLVQAVLLAGEAWLVGTALRLGTLKSAKFLGIVQPGDEVVIEGIATHHDDGSVRIKADLSSRGKRIAQISLTAGQAVAITGAPA
;
A
#
# COMPACT_ATOMS: atom_id res chain seq x y z
N HIS A 1 -14.58 -9.64 -9.44
CA HIS A 1 -14.03 -8.42 -9.99
C HIS A 1 -12.52 -8.50 -10.03
N ALA A 2 -11.95 -8.51 -11.19
CA ALA A 2 -10.51 -8.68 -11.32
C ALA A 2 -9.79 -7.45 -10.79
N MET A 3 -8.75 -7.68 -10.00
CA MET A 3 -7.83 -6.64 -9.59
C MET A 3 -7.03 -6.20 -10.82
N ASN A 4 -6.77 -4.89 -10.97
CA ASN A 4 -5.99 -4.44 -12.11
C ASN A 4 -4.54 -4.95 -12.03
N PRO A 5 -3.84 -5.06 -13.18
CA PRO A 5 -2.50 -5.65 -13.21
C PRO A 5 -1.47 -4.92 -12.35
N VAL A 6 -1.52 -3.59 -12.28
CA VAL A 6 -0.60 -2.81 -11.46
C VAL A 6 -0.76 -3.17 -9.98
N ARG A 7 -2.00 -3.22 -9.53
CA ARG A 7 -2.29 -3.56 -8.13
C ARG A 7 -1.87 -4.99 -7.79
N LEU A 8 -2.11 -5.93 -8.71
CA LEU A 8 -1.65 -7.31 -8.54
C LEU A 8 -0.13 -7.38 -8.41
N GLN A 9 0.59 -6.63 -9.22
CA GLN A 9 2.04 -6.63 -9.15
C GLN A 9 2.54 -6.02 -7.84
N ILE A 10 1.95 -4.91 -7.40
CA ILE A 10 2.30 -4.32 -6.09
C ILE A 10 2.07 -5.34 -4.98
N ARG A 11 0.93 -6.02 -5.02
CA ARG A 11 0.61 -7.06 -4.03
C ARG A 11 1.66 -8.16 -4.01
N SER A 12 2.15 -8.57 -5.17
CA SER A 12 3.17 -9.62 -5.28
C SER A 12 4.52 -9.21 -4.70
N MET A 13 4.76 -7.92 -4.58
CA MET A 13 6.00 -7.37 -4.02
C MET A 13 5.95 -7.15 -2.51
N LEU A 14 4.78 -7.35 -1.89
CA LEU A 14 4.56 -7.13 -0.46
C LEU A 14 4.71 -8.41 0.34
N THR A 15 5.36 -8.30 1.51
CA THR A 15 5.43 -9.37 2.50
C THR A 15 5.12 -8.78 3.87
N LEU A 16 4.13 -9.35 4.57
CA LEU A 16 3.87 -8.94 5.94
C LEU A 16 4.97 -9.44 6.86
N GLN A 17 5.27 -8.64 7.88
CA GLN A 17 6.24 -8.97 8.91
C GLN A 17 5.59 -8.80 10.28
N PRO A 18 6.08 -9.51 11.31
CA PRO A 18 5.60 -9.31 12.66
C PRO A 18 5.83 -7.87 13.13
N SER A 19 4.86 -7.35 13.87
CA SER A 19 4.95 -6.02 14.47
C SER A 19 4.30 -6.04 15.84
N PRO A 20 4.91 -5.40 16.85
CA PRO A 20 4.30 -5.33 18.17
C PRO A 20 3.05 -4.44 18.21
N THR A 21 2.95 -3.49 17.28
CA THR A 21 1.81 -2.57 17.20
C THR A 21 1.44 -2.37 15.74
N GLY A 22 0.17 -2.57 15.42
CA GLY A 22 -0.30 -2.38 14.06
C GLY A 22 0.27 -3.43 13.11
N PHE A 23 0.66 -2.99 11.92
CA PHE A 23 1.19 -3.89 10.90
C PHE A 23 2.54 -3.39 10.37
N ARG A 24 3.31 -4.33 9.85
CA ARG A 24 4.56 -4.04 9.17
C ARG A 24 4.61 -4.85 7.90
N ALA A 25 5.04 -4.23 6.82
CA ALA A 25 5.21 -4.89 5.54
C ALA A 25 6.51 -4.46 4.89
N LEU A 26 7.07 -5.36 4.11
CA LEU A 26 8.23 -5.07 3.29
C LEU A 26 7.79 -5.07 1.84
N LEU A 27 8.05 -3.98 1.14
CA LEU A 27 7.83 -3.85 -0.30
C LEU A 27 9.18 -3.97 -1.00
N LYS A 28 9.38 -5.09 -1.70
CA LYS A 28 10.58 -5.28 -2.52
C LYS A 28 10.27 -4.84 -3.93
N VAL A 29 10.84 -3.72 -4.34
CA VAL A 29 10.50 -3.09 -5.61
C VAL A 29 11.21 -3.82 -6.74
N ASP A 30 10.46 -4.64 -7.47
CA ASP A 30 10.97 -5.42 -8.61
C ASP A 30 11.44 -4.45 -9.70
N PRO A 31 12.68 -4.57 -10.18
CA PRO A 31 13.14 -3.77 -11.31
C PRO A 31 12.29 -3.93 -12.57
N GLY A 32 11.58 -5.04 -12.71
CA GLY A 32 10.64 -5.29 -13.80
C GLY A 32 9.23 -4.74 -13.59
N PHE A 33 9.02 -3.88 -12.58
CA PHE A 33 7.69 -3.32 -12.35
C PHE A 33 7.16 -2.60 -13.58
N MET A 34 5.91 -2.92 -13.94
CA MET A 34 5.36 -2.57 -15.26
C MET A 34 5.26 -1.07 -15.54
N LEU A 35 5.25 -0.20 -14.52
CA LEU A 35 5.17 1.24 -14.74
C LEU A 35 6.53 1.90 -14.95
N PHE A 36 7.64 1.22 -14.71
CA PHE A 36 8.95 1.83 -14.80
C PHE A 36 9.33 2.34 -16.19
N PRO A 37 8.97 1.67 -17.30
CA PRO A 37 9.32 2.20 -18.61
C PRO A 37 8.75 3.60 -18.87
N ASP A 38 7.60 3.91 -18.30
CA ASP A 38 6.92 5.18 -18.52
C ASP A 38 7.18 6.21 -17.42
N HIS A 39 7.73 5.78 -16.26
CA HIS A 39 7.91 6.63 -15.07
C HIS A 39 9.30 6.46 -14.46
N PHE A 40 10.32 7.06 -15.00
CA PHE A 40 10.36 7.86 -16.25
C PHE A 40 11.44 7.26 -17.15
N PRO A 41 11.37 7.42 -18.48
CA PRO A 41 12.37 6.83 -19.38
C PRO A 41 13.78 7.22 -18.96
N GLY A 42 14.66 6.19 -18.77
CA GLY A 42 16.04 6.42 -18.35
C GLY A 42 16.23 6.76 -16.88
N ARG A 43 15.17 7.09 -16.15
CA ARG A 43 15.23 7.40 -14.71
C ARG A 43 13.99 6.84 -14.01
N PRO A 44 13.90 5.53 -13.89
CA PRO A 44 12.70 4.91 -13.33
C PRO A 44 12.54 5.25 -11.84
N VAL A 45 11.33 5.69 -11.50
CA VAL A 45 10.94 6.04 -10.14
C VAL A 45 9.55 5.45 -9.89
N LEU A 46 9.37 4.86 -8.73
CA LEU A 46 8.06 4.33 -8.35
C LEU A 46 7.11 5.52 -8.09
N PRO A 47 5.99 5.61 -8.82
CA PRO A 47 5.03 6.69 -8.59
C PRO A 47 4.48 6.68 -7.16
N GLY A 48 4.27 7.88 -6.59
CA GLY A 48 3.76 7.99 -5.22
C GLY A 48 2.44 7.27 -5.00
N ILE A 49 1.56 7.27 -6.01
CA ILE A 49 0.28 6.55 -5.90
C ILE A 49 0.47 5.04 -5.68
N CYS A 50 1.58 4.48 -6.17
CA CYS A 50 1.89 3.07 -5.92
C CYS A 50 2.22 2.82 -4.46
N LEU A 51 2.84 3.78 -3.78
CA LEU A 51 3.08 3.67 -2.34
C LEU A 51 1.77 3.74 -1.56
N VAL A 52 0.82 4.57 -1.99
CA VAL A 52 -0.52 4.62 -1.40
C VAL A 52 -1.21 3.27 -1.55
N GLN A 53 -1.15 2.68 -2.74
CA GLN A 53 -1.72 1.35 -2.99
C GLN A 53 -1.02 0.27 -2.14
N ALA A 54 0.29 0.38 -1.97
CA ALA A 54 1.03 -0.57 -1.13
C ALA A 54 0.57 -0.51 0.33
N VAL A 55 0.34 0.70 0.87
CA VAL A 55 -0.19 0.87 2.23
C VAL A 55 -1.56 0.23 2.36
N LEU A 56 -2.44 0.49 1.39
CA LEU A 56 -3.79 -0.08 1.39
C LEU A 56 -3.75 -1.60 1.35
N LEU A 57 -2.93 -2.16 0.47
CA LEU A 57 -2.79 -3.61 0.32
C LEU A 57 -2.15 -4.27 1.55
N ALA A 58 -1.19 -3.60 2.18
CA ALA A 58 -0.59 -4.10 3.42
C ALA A 58 -1.62 -4.14 4.54
N GLY A 59 -2.43 -3.09 4.68
CA GLY A 59 -3.51 -3.07 5.65
C GLY A 59 -4.56 -4.15 5.38
N GLU A 60 -4.91 -4.35 4.11
CA GLU A 60 -5.83 -5.42 3.71
C GLU A 60 -5.30 -6.79 4.07
N ALA A 61 -4.01 -7.04 3.83
CA ALA A 61 -3.39 -8.32 4.16
C ALA A 61 -3.34 -8.54 5.67
N TRP A 62 -3.12 -7.48 6.44
CA TRP A 62 -3.08 -7.56 7.90
C TRP A 62 -4.48 -7.82 8.47
N LEU A 63 -5.51 -7.22 7.87
CA LEU A 63 -6.91 -7.44 8.23
C LEU A 63 -7.45 -8.65 7.46
N VAL A 64 -7.05 -9.82 7.91
CA VAL A 64 -7.37 -11.08 7.22
C VAL A 64 -8.86 -11.19 6.94
N GLY A 65 -9.21 -11.52 5.70
CA GLY A 65 -10.60 -11.70 5.29
C GLY A 65 -11.33 -10.42 4.95
N THR A 66 -10.66 -9.29 4.97
CA THR A 66 -11.27 -7.99 4.67
C THR A 66 -10.63 -7.40 3.41
N ALA A 67 -11.43 -7.21 2.36
CA ALA A 67 -10.99 -6.45 1.19
C ALA A 67 -11.25 -4.97 1.45
N LEU A 68 -10.28 -4.14 1.15
CA LEU A 68 -10.35 -2.71 1.36
C LEU A 68 -10.42 -1.94 0.05
N ARG A 69 -11.19 -0.87 0.06
CA ARG A 69 -11.25 0.10 -1.02
C ARG A 69 -10.82 1.45 -0.48
N LEU A 70 -9.95 2.13 -1.20
CA LEU A 70 -9.55 3.47 -0.82
C LEU A 70 -10.78 4.40 -0.81
N GLY A 71 -11.05 4.99 0.34
CA GLY A 71 -12.11 5.98 0.47
C GLY A 71 -11.57 7.38 0.27
N THR A 72 -10.72 7.83 1.17
CA THR A 72 -10.14 9.16 1.12
C THR A 72 -8.66 9.10 1.45
N LEU A 73 -7.86 9.71 0.60
CA LEU A 73 -6.46 9.97 0.94
C LEU A 73 -6.43 11.25 1.78
N LYS A 74 -6.20 11.10 3.08
CA LYS A 74 -6.19 12.24 4.01
C LYS A 74 -4.95 13.10 3.83
N SER A 75 -3.80 12.44 3.73
CA SER A 75 -2.55 13.13 3.47
C SER A 75 -1.55 12.13 2.90
N ALA A 76 -0.68 12.63 2.04
CA ALA A 76 0.44 11.88 1.53
C ALA A 76 1.61 12.83 1.42
N LYS A 77 2.65 12.59 2.19
CA LYS A 77 3.86 13.39 2.16
C LYS A 77 4.98 12.51 1.63
N PHE A 78 5.56 12.90 0.51
CA PHE A 78 6.67 12.17 -0.11
C PHE A 78 7.95 12.95 0.10
N LEU A 79 8.90 12.33 0.81
CA LEU A 79 10.15 12.94 1.25
C LEU A 79 11.35 12.43 0.46
N GLY A 80 11.16 11.36 -0.29
CA GLY A 80 12.20 10.75 -1.09
C GLY A 80 11.60 9.96 -2.23
N ILE A 81 12.47 9.49 -3.11
CA ILE A 81 12.08 8.67 -4.26
C ILE A 81 12.38 7.20 -4.00
N VAL A 82 11.64 6.34 -4.66
CA VAL A 82 11.83 4.89 -4.62
C VAL A 82 12.23 4.44 -6.03
N GLN A 83 13.32 3.71 -6.10
CA GLN A 83 13.90 3.27 -7.37
C GLN A 83 13.80 1.75 -7.49
N PRO A 84 13.98 1.22 -8.72
CA PRO A 84 14.02 -0.23 -8.90
C PRO A 84 15.04 -0.89 -7.98
N GLY A 85 14.65 -2.00 -7.37
CA GLY A 85 15.51 -2.73 -6.44
C GLY A 85 15.49 -2.24 -5.01
N ASP A 86 14.87 -1.11 -4.74
CA ASP A 86 14.75 -0.61 -3.37
C ASP A 86 13.82 -1.50 -2.54
N GLU A 87 14.08 -1.52 -1.24
CA GLU A 87 13.18 -2.14 -0.26
C GLU A 87 12.57 -1.05 0.58
N VAL A 88 11.25 -1.06 0.67
CA VAL A 88 10.50 -0.08 1.46
C VAL A 88 9.86 -0.79 2.64
N VAL A 89 10.14 -0.30 3.84
CA VAL A 89 9.49 -0.78 5.06
C VAL A 89 8.26 0.09 5.30
N ILE A 90 7.12 -0.56 5.42
CA ILE A 90 5.84 0.08 5.70
C ILE A 90 5.45 -0.28 7.12
N GLU A 91 5.35 0.72 7.99
CA GLU A 91 4.87 0.52 9.35
C GLU A 91 3.59 1.32 9.52
N GLY A 92 2.51 0.62 9.82
CA GLY A 92 1.19 1.22 9.84
C GLY A 92 0.37 0.83 11.03
N ILE A 93 -0.61 1.67 11.32
CA ILE A 93 -1.64 1.43 12.31
C ILE A 93 -2.98 1.53 11.62
N ALA A 94 -3.80 0.51 11.78
CA ALA A 94 -5.16 0.48 11.26
C ALA A 94 -6.15 0.57 12.42
N THR A 95 -7.08 1.50 12.31
CA THR A 95 -8.11 1.72 13.33
C THR A 95 -9.47 1.54 12.71
N HIS A 96 -10.28 0.65 13.29
CA HIS A 96 -11.66 0.47 12.87
C HIS A 96 -12.53 1.57 13.45
N HIS A 97 -13.46 2.07 12.63
CA HIS A 97 -14.49 3.00 13.05
C HIS A 97 -15.84 2.30 13.10
N ASP A 98 -16.78 2.89 13.86
CA ASP A 98 -18.11 2.30 14.05
C ASP A 98 -18.91 2.19 12.74
N ASP A 99 -18.61 3.03 11.76
CA ASP A 99 -19.28 3.00 10.46
C ASP A 99 -18.72 1.91 9.52
N GLY A 100 -17.79 1.11 10.00
CA GLY A 100 -17.17 0.05 9.20
C GLY A 100 -15.95 0.49 8.40
N SER A 101 -15.63 1.78 8.39
CA SER A 101 -14.42 2.26 7.72
C SER A 101 -13.18 1.95 8.55
N VAL A 102 -12.04 1.98 7.89
CA VAL A 102 -10.74 1.75 8.51
C VAL A 102 -9.85 2.94 8.21
N ARG A 103 -9.25 3.50 9.24
CA ARG A 103 -8.24 4.54 9.08
C ARG A 103 -6.86 3.90 9.16
N ILE A 104 -6.02 4.21 8.19
CA ILE A 104 -4.65 3.70 8.16
C ILE A 104 -3.69 4.88 8.14
N LYS A 105 -2.74 4.86 9.07
CA LYS A 105 -1.61 5.79 9.10
C LYS A 105 -0.35 4.96 8.96
N ALA A 106 0.52 5.33 8.02
CA ALA A 106 1.73 4.59 7.78
C ALA A 106 2.93 5.50 7.57
N ASP A 107 4.06 5.06 8.11
CA ASP A 107 5.37 5.62 7.82
C ASP A 107 6.10 4.64 6.92
N LEU A 108 6.69 5.16 5.85
CA LEU A 108 7.44 4.37 4.89
C LEU A 108 8.90 4.81 4.93
N SER A 109 9.79 3.85 5.00
CA SER A 109 11.22 4.11 5.02
C SER A 109 11.97 3.20 4.07
N SER A 110 13.11 3.67 3.60
CA SER A 110 14.01 2.89 2.75
C SER A 110 15.44 3.33 3.05
N ARG A 111 16.32 2.37 3.15
CA ARG A 111 17.74 2.64 3.46
C ARG A 111 17.91 3.45 4.75
N GLY A 112 17.07 3.17 5.75
CA GLY A 112 17.13 3.84 7.04
C GLY A 112 16.57 5.26 7.07
N LYS A 113 15.97 5.73 5.99
CA LYS A 113 15.39 7.07 5.91
C LYS A 113 13.91 7.01 5.65
N ARG A 114 13.16 7.89 6.30
CA ARG A 114 11.74 8.04 6.00
C ARG A 114 11.58 8.63 4.61
N ILE A 115 10.79 7.96 3.76
CA ILE A 115 10.54 8.39 2.38
C ILE A 115 9.12 8.84 2.15
N ALA A 116 8.19 8.46 3.02
CA ALA A 116 6.81 8.89 2.89
C ALA A 116 6.05 8.76 4.20
N GLN A 117 5.01 9.56 4.34
CA GLN A 117 3.99 9.43 5.38
C GLN A 117 2.64 9.48 4.70
N ILE A 118 1.80 8.49 4.97
CA ILE A 118 0.52 8.35 4.29
C ILE A 118 -0.57 8.11 5.33
N SER A 119 -1.65 8.88 5.22
CA SER A 119 -2.85 8.69 6.04
C SER A 119 -4.05 8.61 5.12
N LEU A 120 -4.82 7.55 5.26
CA LEU A 120 -5.99 7.33 4.41
C LEU A 120 -7.13 6.71 5.22
N THR A 121 -8.33 6.77 4.67
CA THR A 121 -9.46 5.98 5.12
C THR A 121 -9.84 5.01 4.01
N ALA A 122 -10.23 3.82 4.40
CA ALA A 122 -10.65 2.77 3.49
C ALA A 122 -12.00 2.25 3.92
N GLY A 123 -12.83 1.92 2.94
CA GLY A 123 -14.06 1.20 3.18
C GLY A 123 -13.84 -0.28 2.95
N GLN A 124 -14.70 -1.11 3.53
CA GLN A 124 -14.71 -2.52 3.21
C GLN A 124 -15.38 -2.70 1.86
N ALA A 125 -14.69 -3.41 0.96
CA ALA A 125 -15.28 -3.73 -0.32
C ALA A 125 -16.40 -4.75 -0.12
N VAL A 126 -17.51 -4.52 -0.80
CA VAL A 126 -18.63 -5.47 -0.77
C VAL A 126 -18.20 -6.74 -1.48
N ALA A 127 -18.49 -7.88 -0.86
CA ALA A 127 -18.24 -9.17 -1.49
C ALA A 127 -19.11 -9.30 -2.74
N ILE A 128 -18.48 -9.62 -3.86
CA ILE A 128 -19.18 -9.69 -5.16
C ILE A 128 -19.71 -11.10 -5.41
N THR A 129 -19.63 -11.98 -4.49
CA THR A 129 -20.01 -13.38 -4.61
C THR A 129 -21.53 -13.60 -4.57
N GLY A 130 -22.30 -12.64 -5.02
CA GLY A 130 -23.75 -12.76 -4.94
C GLY A 130 -24.31 -12.64 -3.54
N ALA A 131 -23.46 -12.47 -2.56
CA ALA A 131 -23.95 -12.16 -1.22
C ALA A 131 -24.63 -10.79 -1.29
N PRO A 132 -25.84 -10.67 -0.78
CA PRO A 132 -26.43 -9.36 -0.70
C PRO A 132 -25.54 -8.45 0.11
N ALA A 133 -25.41 -7.29 -0.40
CA ALA A 133 -24.64 -6.29 0.32
C ALA A 133 -25.26 -6.07 1.70
#